data_90f557f79c3aed62e6b67b2cd6810285
#
_entry.id   90f557f79c3aed62e6b67b2cd6810285
#
_cell.length_a   1.000
_cell.length_b   1.000
_cell.length_c   1.000
_cell.angle_alpha   90.00
_cell.angle_beta   90.00
_cell.angle_gamma   90.00
#
_symmetry.space_group_name_H-M   'P 1'
#
loop_
_entity.id
_entity.type
_entity.pdbx_description
1 polymer ?
#
loop_
_entity_poly.entity_id
_entity_poly.type
_entity_poly.pdbx_seq_one_letter_code
_entity_poly.pdbx_strand_id
1 'polypeptide(L)'
;MKKRIIYSFVLMLFLAPVTSNAQETNDQLGAWYMYFVNATFKESSWGIQGDIQYRNWNLGGDLEQLLIRSGITYKPKNTQVKFTLGYGNITSGSIGTSNATSGEQRIYQEALYPVKFGNRIYTNHRFRYEQRFVENQDLRTRYRYNLFINVPLNKKTLEKKAIYLALYNEIFINGQSEIGNSNSVEIFDRNRAYGAIGYVIKDGLRVQLGVMNQTTDKQGKNQLQVSLHHKF
;
A
#
# COMPACT_ATOMS: atom_id res chain seq x y z
N MET A 1 33.03 -5.24 -0.85
CA MET A 1 32.51 -4.42 -1.95
C MET A 1 31.02 -4.65 -2.27
N LYS A 2 30.49 -5.89 -2.28
CA LYS A 2 29.08 -6.18 -2.64
C LYS A 2 28.00 -5.52 -1.73
N LYS A 3 28.27 -5.30 -0.43
CA LYS A 3 27.30 -4.68 0.50
C LYS A 3 27.11 -3.17 0.26
N ARG A 4 28.11 -2.44 -0.20
CA ARG A 4 28.00 -0.98 -0.46
C ARG A 4 27.15 -0.65 -1.69
N ILE A 5 27.11 -1.51 -2.70
CA ILE A 5 26.34 -1.32 -3.93
C ILE A 5 24.83 -1.42 -3.65
N ILE A 6 24.42 -2.32 -2.74
CA ILE A 6 23.00 -2.50 -2.37
C ILE A 6 22.47 -1.27 -1.63
N TYR A 7 23.27 -0.64 -0.75
CA TYR A 7 22.87 0.58 -0.04
C TYR A 7 22.68 1.77 -0.98
N SER A 8 23.49 1.88 -2.03
CA SER A 8 23.36 2.94 -3.04
C SER A 8 22.10 2.78 -3.88
N PHE A 9 21.70 1.56 -4.19
CA PHE A 9 20.48 1.30 -4.98
C PHE A 9 19.20 1.58 -4.19
N VAL A 10 19.18 1.27 -2.89
CA VAL A 10 18.04 1.57 -2.01
C VAL A 10 17.90 3.08 -1.80
N LEU A 11 18.99 3.81 -1.70
CA LEU A 11 18.98 5.28 -1.55
C LEU A 11 18.53 5.98 -2.85
N MET A 12 18.89 5.46 -4.02
CA MET A 12 18.48 6.00 -5.32
C MET A 12 16.96 5.93 -5.58
N LEU A 13 16.26 4.94 -5.03
CA LEU A 13 14.80 4.81 -5.18
C LEU A 13 14.01 5.94 -4.46
N PHE A 14 14.63 6.57 -3.44
CA PHE A 14 14.03 7.69 -2.71
C PHE A 14 14.48 9.07 -3.21
N LEU A 15 15.55 9.11 -4.02
CA LEU A 15 16.12 10.33 -4.58
C LEU A 15 15.72 10.55 -6.05
N ALA A 16 14.75 9.79 -6.57
CA ALA A 16 14.17 10.14 -7.87
C ALA A 16 13.69 11.59 -7.78
N PRO A 17 14.21 12.51 -8.64
CA PRO A 17 13.80 13.90 -8.60
C PRO A 17 12.29 13.92 -8.86
N VAL A 18 11.55 14.47 -7.90
CA VAL A 18 10.19 14.92 -8.18
C VAL A 18 10.38 16.11 -9.12
N THR A 19 10.49 15.83 -10.42
CA THR A 19 10.40 16.89 -11.42
C THR A 19 8.97 17.43 -11.29
N SER A 20 8.83 18.56 -10.63
CA SER A 20 7.59 19.31 -10.59
C SER A 20 7.39 19.93 -11.97
N ASN A 21 6.91 19.16 -12.92
CA ASN A 21 6.06 19.75 -13.96
C ASN A 21 4.88 20.35 -13.19
N ALA A 22 4.36 21.48 -13.61
CA ALA A 22 3.17 22.11 -13.02
C ALA A 22 1.98 21.15 -13.17
N GLN A 23 1.92 20.18 -12.28
CA GLN A 23 0.89 19.17 -12.21
C GLN A 23 -0.24 19.82 -11.44
N GLU A 24 -1.45 19.82 -11.99
CA GLU A 24 -2.61 20.30 -11.24
C GLU A 24 -2.68 19.53 -9.91
N THR A 25 -2.43 20.24 -8.82
CA THR A 25 -2.62 19.68 -7.48
C THR A 25 -4.08 19.84 -7.13
N ASN A 26 -4.75 18.76 -6.82
CA ASN A 26 -6.01 18.86 -6.12
C ASN A 26 -5.66 19.29 -4.69
N ASP A 27 -5.83 20.58 -4.38
CA ASP A 27 -5.45 21.19 -3.09
C ASP A 27 -6.23 20.63 -1.89
N GLN A 28 -7.24 19.79 -2.15
CA GLN A 28 -8.03 19.18 -1.10
C GLN A 28 -7.26 18.01 -0.46
N LEU A 29 -6.96 18.15 0.83
CA LEU A 29 -6.38 17.08 1.64
C LEU A 29 -7.43 16.00 1.91
N GLY A 30 -7.23 14.80 1.37
CA GLY A 30 -8.05 13.64 1.68
C GLY A 30 -7.56 12.88 2.92
N ALA A 31 -8.37 11.97 3.44
CA ALA A 31 -8.00 11.13 4.56
C ALA A 31 -8.35 9.65 4.34
N TRP A 32 -7.44 8.77 4.75
CA TRP A 32 -7.60 7.32 4.70
C TRP A 32 -7.54 6.74 6.11
N TYR A 33 -8.59 6.08 6.50
CA TYR A 33 -8.70 5.33 7.75
C TYR A 33 -8.62 3.85 7.44
N MET A 34 -7.60 3.15 8.02
CA MET A 34 -7.26 1.81 7.57
C MET A 34 -7.04 0.86 8.76
N TYR A 35 -7.61 -0.33 8.66
CA TYR A 35 -7.33 -1.43 9.57
C TYR A 35 -6.79 -2.62 8.80
N PHE A 36 -5.62 -3.09 9.20
CA PHE A 36 -4.94 -4.25 8.62
C PHE A 36 -4.88 -5.38 9.62
N VAL A 37 -5.25 -6.57 9.20
CA VAL A 37 -5.18 -7.78 10.01
C VAL A 37 -4.28 -8.82 9.35
N ASN A 38 -3.53 -9.55 10.17
CA ASN A 38 -2.70 -10.67 9.75
C ASN A 38 -2.71 -11.73 10.85
N ALA A 39 -3.13 -12.94 10.53
CA ALA A 39 -3.13 -14.06 11.46
C ALA A 39 -2.44 -15.27 10.85
N THR A 40 -1.60 -15.95 11.64
CA THR A 40 -0.98 -17.21 11.24
C THR A 40 -1.63 -18.33 12.06
N PHE A 41 -2.08 -19.40 11.42
CA PHE A 41 -2.65 -20.53 12.10
C PHE A 41 -1.57 -21.23 12.92
N LYS A 42 -1.94 -21.65 14.12
CA LYS A 42 -1.01 -22.27 15.06
C LYS A 42 -0.31 -23.47 14.40
N GLU A 43 1.02 -23.52 14.52
CA GLU A 43 1.88 -24.60 13.99
C GLU A 43 1.73 -24.83 12.47
N SER A 44 1.31 -23.82 11.72
CA SER A 44 1.04 -23.93 10.30
C SER A 44 1.85 -22.91 9.48
N SER A 45 2.14 -23.26 8.24
CA SER A 45 2.64 -22.31 7.24
C SER A 45 1.53 -21.44 6.64
N TRP A 46 0.27 -21.74 6.95
CA TRP A 46 -0.90 -21.05 6.45
C TRP A 46 -1.39 -19.97 7.42
N GLY A 47 -2.07 -19.00 6.87
CA GLY A 47 -2.70 -17.94 7.62
C GLY A 47 -3.68 -17.17 6.78
N ILE A 48 -4.16 -16.06 7.33
CA ILE A 48 -5.03 -15.13 6.64
C ILE A 48 -4.49 -13.70 6.80
N GLN A 49 -4.75 -12.87 5.83
CA GLN A 49 -4.59 -11.43 5.96
C GLN A 49 -5.79 -10.70 5.36
N GLY A 50 -6.05 -9.50 5.83
CA GLY A 50 -7.11 -8.68 5.30
C GLY A 50 -6.94 -7.22 5.69
N ASP A 51 -7.75 -6.37 5.07
CA ASP A 51 -7.84 -4.97 5.46
C ASP A 51 -9.19 -4.37 5.07
N ILE A 52 -9.59 -3.40 5.86
CA ILE A 52 -10.68 -2.49 5.58
C ILE A 52 -10.09 -1.09 5.50
N GLN A 53 -10.40 -0.36 4.43
CA GLN A 53 -9.91 1.00 4.23
C GLN A 53 -11.08 1.88 3.82
N TYR A 54 -11.34 2.88 4.65
CA TYR A 54 -12.29 3.95 4.36
C TYR A 54 -11.48 5.19 3.95
N ARG A 55 -11.61 5.57 2.71
CA ARG A 55 -10.88 6.66 2.08
C ARG A 55 -11.85 7.76 1.72
N ASN A 56 -11.47 8.99 2.00
CA ASN A 56 -12.30 10.17 1.74
C ASN A 56 -11.56 11.14 0.83
N TRP A 57 -12.33 11.84 0.01
CA TRP A 57 -11.83 12.96 -0.79
C TRP A 57 -11.38 14.13 0.10
N ASN A 58 -12.03 14.32 1.26
CA ASN A 58 -11.69 15.28 2.29
C ASN A 58 -11.25 14.56 3.59
N LEU A 59 -11.22 15.26 4.71
CA LEU A 59 -10.85 14.65 6.01
C LEU A 59 -11.92 13.70 6.57
N GLY A 60 -13.16 13.77 6.09
CA GLY A 60 -14.23 12.83 6.45
C GLY A 60 -15.56 13.18 5.81
N GLY A 61 -16.34 12.16 5.42
CA GLY A 61 -17.71 12.31 4.94
C GLY A 61 -17.89 12.28 3.41
N ASP A 62 -16.86 12.54 2.62
CA ASP A 62 -16.95 12.44 1.15
C ASP A 62 -16.18 11.21 0.70
N LEU A 63 -16.89 10.13 0.37
CA LEU A 63 -16.31 8.82 0.07
C LEU A 63 -15.50 8.86 -1.21
N GLU A 64 -14.19 8.62 -1.11
CA GLU A 64 -13.33 8.32 -2.26
C GLU A 64 -13.37 6.82 -2.59
N GLN A 65 -13.10 5.96 -1.59
CA GLN A 65 -13.14 4.51 -1.75
C GLN A 65 -13.39 3.79 -0.42
N LEU A 66 -14.26 2.81 -0.44
CA LEU A 66 -14.32 1.76 0.57
C LEU A 66 -13.69 0.48 0.00
N LEU A 67 -12.61 -0.01 0.64
CA LEU A 67 -11.96 -1.25 0.26
C LEU A 67 -12.12 -2.27 1.37
N ILE A 68 -12.56 -3.46 1.01
CA ILE A 68 -12.60 -4.63 1.90
C ILE A 68 -11.84 -5.74 1.18
N ARG A 69 -10.74 -6.22 1.79
CA ARG A 69 -9.91 -7.25 1.17
C ARG A 69 -9.58 -8.34 2.16
N SER A 70 -9.48 -9.55 1.67
CA SER A 70 -9.03 -10.71 2.43
C SER A 70 -8.21 -11.65 1.54
N GLY A 71 -7.41 -12.51 2.15
CA GLY A 71 -6.64 -13.51 1.41
C GLY A 71 -6.04 -14.57 2.32
N ILE A 72 -5.86 -15.75 1.72
CA ILE A 72 -5.14 -16.86 2.34
C ILE A 72 -3.66 -16.63 2.13
N THR A 73 -2.86 -16.81 3.18
CA THR A 73 -1.41 -16.65 3.14
C THR A 73 -0.71 -17.98 3.33
N TYR A 74 0.42 -18.16 2.65
CA TYR A 74 1.29 -19.31 2.78
C TYR A 74 2.75 -18.86 2.89
N LYS A 75 3.43 -19.29 3.97
CA LYS A 75 4.87 -19.07 4.14
C LYS A 75 5.58 -20.42 4.17
N PRO A 76 6.31 -20.80 3.10
CA PRO A 76 7.08 -22.05 3.10
C PRO A 76 8.11 -22.09 4.22
N LYS A 77 8.39 -23.28 4.79
CA LYS A 77 9.22 -23.44 6.00
C LYS A 77 10.64 -22.86 5.87
N ASN A 78 11.28 -22.97 4.73
CA ASN A 78 12.68 -22.58 4.54
C ASN A 78 12.86 -21.25 3.82
N THR A 79 11.86 -20.36 3.87
CA THR A 79 11.93 -19.06 3.20
C THR A 79 11.38 -17.96 4.09
N GLN A 80 11.79 -16.72 3.82
CA GLN A 80 11.20 -15.53 4.41
C GLN A 80 10.00 -15.01 3.61
N VAL A 81 9.81 -15.48 2.38
CA VAL A 81 8.73 -15.02 1.50
C VAL A 81 7.39 -15.54 2.01
N LYS A 82 6.42 -14.64 2.10
CA LYS A 82 5.01 -14.96 2.35
C LYS A 82 4.22 -14.69 1.07
N PHE A 83 3.56 -15.71 0.57
CA PHE A 83 2.64 -15.62 -0.56
C PHE A 83 1.21 -15.36 -0.09
N THR A 84 0.42 -14.69 -0.90
CA THR A 84 -1.01 -14.46 -0.64
C THR A 84 -1.78 -14.61 -1.94
N LEU A 85 -2.87 -15.37 -1.87
CA LEU A 85 -3.96 -15.32 -2.85
C LEU A 85 -5.14 -14.62 -2.19
N GLY A 86 -5.58 -13.51 -2.75
CA GLY A 86 -6.58 -12.68 -2.13
C GLY A 86 -7.66 -12.17 -3.07
N TYR A 87 -8.74 -11.74 -2.46
CA TYR A 87 -9.88 -11.10 -3.08
C TYR A 87 -10.14 -9.74 -2.43
N GLY A 88 -10.63 -8.79 -3.21
CA GLY A 88 -11.00 -7.47 -2.75
C GLY A 88 -12.24 -6.95 -3.43
N ASN A 89 -13.11 -6.34 -2.64
CA ASN A 89 -14.24 -5.56 -3.11
C ASN A 89 -13.94 -4.07 -2.86
N ILE A 90 -14.12 -3.26 -3.87
CA ILE A 90 -13.86 -1.82 -3.83
C ILE A 90 -15.10 -1.09 -4.34
N THR A 91 -15.61 -0.18 -3.53
CA THR A 91 -16.62 0.80 -3.92
C THR A 91 -15.96 2.15 -4.02
N SER A 92 -16.05 2.81 -5.16
CA SER A 92 -15.49 4.15 -5.40
C SER A 92 -16.62 5.16 -5.52
N GLY A 93 -16.53 6.27 -4.80
CA GLY A 93 -17.45 7.41 -4.85
C GLY A 93 -16.89 8.56 -5.67
N SER A 94 -17.78 9.35 -6.23
CA SER A 94 -17.45 10.59 -6.93
C SER A 94 -17.14 11.70 -5.95
N ILE A 95 -16.26 12.64 -6.32
CA ILE A 95 -15.99 13.83 -5.49
C ILE A 95 -17.20 14.75 -5.44
N GLY A 96 -17.47 15.36 -4.28
CA GLY A 96 -18.50 16.36 -4.07
C GLY A 96 -19.85 15.79 -3.68
N THR A 97 -20.93 16.46 -4.05
CA THR A 97 -22.29 16.16 -3.58
C THR A 97 -22.95 14.93 -4.24
N SER A 98 -22.32 14.33 -5.23
CA SER A 98 -22.84 13.15 -5.92
C SER A 98 -22.70 11.91 -5.04
N ASN A 99 -23.79 11.17 -4.86
CA ASN A 99 -23.79 9.86 -4.19
C ASN A 99 -23.55 8.69 -5.16
N ALA A 100 -23.19 8.97 -6.43
CA ALA A 100 -22.93 7.93 -7.41
C ALA A 100 -21.67 7.14 -7.03
N THR A 101 -21.78 5.83 -7.11
CA THR A 101 -20.66 4.91 -6.83
C THR A 101 -20.44 3.96 -7.98
N SER A 102 -19.21 3.47 -8.12
CA SER A 102 -18.84 2.39 -9.03
C SER A 102 -18.19 1.24 -8.28
N GLY A 103 -18.44 0.01 -8.78
CA GLY A 103 -17.94 -1.21 -8.18
C GLY A 103 -16.66 -1.72 -8.87
N GLU A 104 -15.77 -2.32 -8.09
CA GLU A 104 -14.63 -3.07 -8.62
C GLU A 104 -14.35 -4.29 -7.74
N GLN A 105 -14.18 -5.43 -8.39
CA GLN A 105 -13.70 -6.65 -7.74
C GLN A 105 -12.27 -6.93 -8.18
N ARG A 106 -11.46 -7.49 -7.28
CA ARG A 106 -10.07 -7.86 -7.56
C ARG A 106 -9.74 -9.25 -7.05
N ILE A 107 -9.04 -10.00 -7.90
CA ILE A 107 -8.28 -11.17 -7.46
C ILE A 107 -6.81 -10.75 -7.50
N TYR A 108 -6.04 -11.07 -6.46
CA TYR A 108 -4.63 -10.70 -6.44
C TYR A 108 -3.73 -11.81 -5.91
N GLN A 109 -2.55 -11.89 -6.50
CA GLN A 109 -1.44 -12.69 -6.04
C GLN A 109 -0.36 -11.75 -5.51
N GLU A 110 0.19 -12.08 -4.35
CA GLU A 110 1.18 -11.25 -3.68
C GLU A 110 2.32 -12.09 -3.13
N ALA A 111 3.53 -11.56 -3.24
CA ALA A 111 4.72 -12.04 -2.55
C ALA A 111 5.27 -10.93 -1.66
N LEU A 112 5.41 -11.20 -0.37
CA LEU A 112 6.00 -10.29 0.62
C LEU A 112 7.32 -10.87 1.10
N TYR A 113 8.41 -10.12 0.89
CA TYR A 113 9.76 -10.52 1.30
C TYR A 113 10.32 -9.52 2.33
N PRO A 114 10.38 -9.88 3.63
CA PRO A 114 10.99 -9.07 4.66
C PRO A 114 12.51 -9.19 4.63
N VAL A 115 13.19 -8.06 4.77
CA VAL A 115 14.65 -7.97 4.91
C VAL A 115 14.98 -7.06 6.08
N LYS A 116 15.97 -7.44 6.89
CA LYS A 116 16.48 -6.60 7.96
C LYS A 116 17.91 -6.18 7.64
N PHE A 117 18.16 -4.87 7.57
CA PHE A 117 19.50 -4.33 7.39
C PHE A 117 20.05 -3.86 8.73
N GLY A 118 21.19 -4.43 9.11
CA GLY A 118 21.79 -4.19 10.42
C GLY A 118 20.80 -4.53 11.56
N ASN A 119 20.81 -3.72 12.62
CA ASN A 119 19.99 -3.98 13.80
C ASN A 119 18.67 -3.20 13.84
N ARG A 120 18.49 -2.19 12.97
CA ARG A 120 17.40 -1.21 13.13
C ARG A 120 16.53 -0.99 11.90
N ILE A 121 16.97 -1.33 10.69
CA ILE A 121 16.21 -1.04 9.46
C ILE A 121 15.43 -2.30 9.07
N TYR A 122 14.11 -2.23 9.15
CA TYR A 122 13.20 -3.30 8.75
C TYR A 122 12.57 -2.93 7.42
N THR A 123 12.84 -3.71 6.38
CA THR A 123 12.22 -3.50 5.06
C THR A 123 11.30 -4.67 4.71
N ASN A 124 10.28 -4.36 3.90
CA ASN A 124 9.44 -5.37 3.28
C ASN A 124 9.28 -5.01 1.80
N HIS A 125 9.63 -5.94 0.95
CA HIS A 125 9.41 -5.85 -0.49
C HIS A 125 8.12 -6.59 -0.80
N ARG A 126 7.14 -5.90 -1.41
CA ARG A 126 5.87 -6.49 -1.79
C ARG A 126 5.69 -6.40 -3.29
N PHE A 127 5.57 -7.52 -3.93
CA PHE A 127 5.18 -7.65 -5.33
C PHE A 127 3.73 -8.11 -5.36
N ARG A 128 2.88 -7.46 -6.17
CA ARG A 128 1.48 -7.84 -6.32
C ARG A 128 1.07 -7.75 -7.78
N TYR A 129 0.43 -8.79 -8.26
CA TYR A 129 -0.31 -8.82 -9.50
C TYR A 129 -1.81 -8.79 -9.17
N GLU A 130 -2.57 -7.95 -9.85
CA GLU A 130 -4.01 -7.78 -9.66
C GLU A 130 -4.76 -8.01 -10.99
N GLN A 131 -5.79 -8.81 -10.94
CA GLN A 131 -6.84 -8.94 -11.95
C GLN A 131 -8.03 -8.13 -11.45
N ARG A 132 -8.46 -7.14 -12.23
CA ARG A 132 -9.40 -6.12 -11.83
C ARG A 132 -10.63 -6.18 -12.72
N PHE A 133 -11.76 -6.44 -12.10
CA PHE A 133 -13.08 -6.50 -12.73
C PHE A 133 -13.79 -5.19 -12.35
N VAL A 134 -13.63 -4.18 -13.19
CA VAL A 134 -14.21 -2.85 -12.98
C VAL A 134 -15.54 -2.79 -13.73
N GLU A 135 -16.53 -2.21 -13.10
CA GLU A 135 -17.85 -2.06 -13.70
C GLU A 135 -17.76 -1.31 -15.04
N ASN A 136 -18.43 -1.84 -16.07
CA ASN A 136 -18.46 -1.32 -17.45
C ASN A 136 -17.07 -1.23 -18.12
N GLN A 137 -16.13 -2.09 -17.77
CA GLN A 137 -14.80 -2.17 -18.40
C GLN A 137 -14.42 -3.63 -18.67
N ASP A 138 -13.49 -3.83 -19.58
CA ASP A 138 -12.86 -5.13 -19.80
C ASP A 138 -11.98 -5.53 -18.63
N LEU A 139 -11.62 -6.82 -18.54
CA LEU A 139 -10.69 -7.32 -17.54
C LEU A 139 -9.38 -6.53 -17.60
N ARG A 140 -9.01 -5.93 -16.51
CA ARG A 140 -7.77 -5.16 -16.36
C ARG A 140 -6.78 -5.91 -15.48
N THR A 141 -5.51 -5.80 -15.83
CA THR A 141 -4.41 -6.32 -15.02
C THR A 141 -3.52 -5.19 -14.51
N ARG A 142 -2.87 -5.39 -13.37
CA ARG A 142 -1.97 -4.41 -12.80
C ARG A 142 -0.87 -5.05 -11.97
N TYR A 143 0.35 -4.58 -12.18
CA TYR A 143 1.53 -4.94 -11.41
C TYR A 143 1.84 -3.84 -10.41
N ARG A 144 2.24 -4.25 -9.19
CA ARG A 144 2.58 -3.31 -8.13
C ARG A 144 3.83 -3.77 -7.42
N TYR A 145 4.72 -2.83 -7.17
CA TYR A 145 5.85 -3.03 -6.28
C TYR A 145 5.81 -2.00 -5.16
N ASN A 146 5.93 -2.46 -3.91
CA ASN A 146 5.98 -1.58 -2.75
C ASN A 146 7.19 -1.93 -1.88
N LEU A 147 7.99 -0.92 -1.57
CA LEU A 147 9.07 -1.00 -0.59
C LEU A 147 8.64 -0.28 0.68
N PHE A 148 8.46 -1.03 1.77
CA PHE A 148 8.23 -0.48 3.10
C PHE A 148 9.54 -0.43 3.87
N ILE A 149 9.74 0.63 4.66
CA ILE A 149 10.88 0.79 5.57
C ILE A 149 10.34 1.23 6.92
N ASN A 150 10.73 0.52 8.00
CA ASN A 150 10.44 0.93 9.37
C ASN A 150 11.74 1.04 10.15
N VAL A 151 11.93 2.16 10.86
CA VAL A 151 13.13 2.44 11.65
C VAL A 151 12.71 2.82 13.07
N PRO A 152 12.94 1.96 14.08
CA PRO A 152 12.70 2.34 15.47
C PRO A 152 13.57 3.53 15.87
N LEU A 153 12.96 4.51 16.55
CA LEU A 153 13.61 5.77 16.96
C LEU A 153 14.09 5.70 18.41
N ASN A 154 13.20 5.34 19.35
CA ASN A 154 13.44 5.32 20.78
C ASN A 154 13.85 3.96 21.35
N LYS A 155 13.77 2.88 20.54
CA LYS A 155 14.12 1.51 20.91
C LYS A 155 15.09 0.90 19.91
N LYS A 156 15.69 -0.25 20.23
CA LYS A 156 16.55 -1.01 19.31
C LYS A 156 15.74 -1.81 18.29
N THR A 157 14.53 -2.22 18.69
CA THR A 157 13.62 -3.07 17.90
C THR A 157 12.20 -2.50 17.86
N LEU A 158 11.35 -3.06 17.01
CA LEU A 158 9.92 -2.70 16.93
C LEU A 158 9.12 -3.46 18.00
N GLU A 159 9.47 -3.22 19.26
CA GLU A 159 8.84 -3.81 20.45
C GLU A 159 7.81 -2.88 21.09
N LYS A 160 7.06 -3.34 22.08
CA LYS A 160 6.09 -2.54 22.87
C LYS A 160 6.67 -1.18 23.28
N LYS A 161 5.90 -0.11 23.08
CA LYS A 161 6.25 1.30 23.30
C LYS A 161 7.35 1.85 22.37
N ALA A 162 7.70 1.14 21.29
CA ALA A 162 8.57 1.70 20.25
C ALA A 162 7.84 2.77 19.44
N ILE A 163 8.46 3.94 19.31
CA ILE A 163 8.15 4.95 18.30
C ILE A 163 9.06 4.67 17.11
N TYR A 164 8.53 4.71 15.90
CA TYR A 164 9.30 4.41 14.71
C TYR A 164 8.90 5.28 13.51
N LEU A 165 9.86 5.55 12.66
CA LEU A 165 9.61 6.11 11.33
C LEU A 165 9.11 5.01 10.41
N ALA A 166 7.99 5.24 9.74
CA ALA A 166 7.45 4.34 8.73
C ALA A 166 7.44 5.06 7.38
N LEU A 167 8.09 4.46 6.38
CA LEU A 167 8.13 4.97 5.02
C LEU A 167 7.67 3.90 4.06
N TYR A 168 7.05 4.29 2.95
CA TYR A 168 6.91 3.43 1.78
C TYR A 168 6.94 4.20 0.47
N ASN A 169 7.36 3.50 -0.57
CA ASN A 169 7.15 3.91 -1.94
C ASN A 169 6.50 2.76 -2.71
N GLU A 170 5.42 3.04 -3.43
CA GLU A 170 4.68 2.05 -4.19
C GLU A 170 4.45 2.54 -5.62
N ILE A 171 4.87 1.71 -6.59
CA ILE A 171 4.68 1.93 -8.03
C ILE A 171 3.58 0.99 -8.54
N PHE A 172 2.75 1.52 -9.43
CA PHE A 172 1.64 0.81 -10.07
C PHE A 172 1.78 0.89 -11.59
N ILE A 173 1.78 -0.25 -12.24
CA ILE A 173 1.89 -0.39 -13.69
C ILE A 173 0.69 -1.18 -14.20
N ASN A 174 -0.09 -0.62 -15.12
CA ASN A 174 -1.16 -1.33 -15.81
C ASN A 174 -0.57 -2.34 -16.79
N GLY A 175 -1.20 -3.50 -16.91
CA GLY A 175 -0.77 -4.55 -17.83
C GLY A 175 -1.23 -4.32 -19.27
N GLN A 176 -2.17 -3.40 -19.46
CA GLN A 176 -2.69 -2.99 -20.77
C GLN A 176 -3.17 -1.53 -20.73
N SER A 177 -3.22 -0.90 -21.88
CA SER A 177 -3.76 0.46 -22.04
C SER A 177 -5.25 0.46 -22.37
N GLU A 178 -5.71 -0.44 -23.23
CA GLU A 178 -7.11 -0.56 -23.59
C GLU A 178 -7.93 -1.21 -22.50
N ILE A 179 -9.10 -0.66 -22.18
CA ILE A 179 -9.95 -1.09 -21.06
C ILE A 179 -11.41 -1.30 -21.43
N GLY A 180 -11.69 -1.40 -22.75
CA GLY A 180 -13.04 -1.60 -23.29
C GLY A 180 -13.80 -0.30 -23.54
N ASN A 181 -14.88 -0.38 -24.30
CA ASN A 181 -15.75 0.75 -24.62
C ASN A 181 -15.00 1.97 -25.20
N SER A 182 -13.95 1.75 -26.00
CA SER A 182 -13.07 2.79 -26.56
C SER A 182 -12.34 3.65 -25.51
N ASN A 183 -12.27 3.16 -24.27
CA ASN A 183 -11.53 3.83 -23.20
C ASN A 183 -10.12 3.28 -23.08
N SER A 184 -9.19 4.14 -22.67
CA SER A 184 -7.79 3.78 -22.42
C SER A 184 -7.28 4.36 -21.10
N VAL A 185 -6.20 3.76 -20.60
CA VAL A 185 -5.45 4.22 -19.41
C VAL A 185 -3.95 4.21 -19.71
N GLU A 186 -3.21 5.02 -18.99
CA GLU A 186 -1.75 5.04 -19.08
C GLU A 186 -1.15 3.74 -18.52
N ILE A 187 -0.03 3.28 -19.08
CA ILE A 187 0.71 2.12 -18.57
C ILE A 187 1.24 2.42 -17.17
N PHE A 188 1.83 3.61 -16.95
CA PHE A 188 2.11 4.09 -15.60
C PHE A 188 0.81 4.55 -14.95
N ASP A 189 0.30 3.79 -13.97
CA ASP A 189 -0.95 4.16 -13.30
C ASP A 189 -0.70 5.25 -12.24
N ARG A 190 0.24 5.01 -11.33
CA ARG A 190 0.61 5.98 -10.27
C ARG A 190 1.84 5.59 -9.47
N ASN A 191 2.35 6.55 -8.73
CA ASN A 191 3.28 6.34 -7.63
C ASN A 191 2.65 6.83 -6.30
N ARG A 192 3.03 6.20 -5.20
CA ARG A 192 2.69 6.63 -3.84
C ARG A 192 3.94 6.69 -2.99
N ALA A 193 4.23 7.85 -2.43
CA ALA A 193 5.28 8.07 -1.44
C ALA A 193 4.64 8.43 -0.10
N TYR A 194 5.05 7.75 0.97
CA TYR A 194 4.45 7.88 2.30
C TYR A 194 5.51 8.04 3.38
N GLY A 195 5.21 8.92 4.34
CA GLY A 195 5.99 9.11 5.55
C GLY A 195 5.08 9.23 6.77
N ALA A 196 5.43 8.51 7.86
CA ALA A 196 4.62 8.48 9.07
C ALA A 196 5.46 8.25 10.32
N ILE A 197 4.87 8.64 11.45
CA ILE A 197 5.27 8.19 12.78
C ILE A 197 4.37 7.03 13.19
N GLY A 198 5.00 5.94 13.60
CA GLY A 198 4.31 4.77 14.13
C GLY A 198 4.58 4.57 15.62
N TYR A 199 3.63 3.93 16.31
CA TYR A 199 3.74 3.54 17.72
C TYR A 199 3.31 2.08 17.90
N VAL A 200 4.13 1.30 18.61
CA VAL A 200 3.82 -0.08 18.95
C VAL A 200 3.09 -0.09 20.30
N ILE A 201 1.78 -0.32 20.26
CA ILE A 201 0.90 -0.34 21.45
C ILE A 201 1.21 -1.56 22.31
N LYS A 202 1.24 -2.72 21.68
CA LYS A 202 1.63 -4.03 22.25
C LYS A 202 2.15 -4.93 21.15
N ASP A 203 2.69 -6.07 21.51
CA ASP A 203 3.12 -7.07 20.53
C ASP A 203 1.96 -7.41 19.58
N GLY A 204 2.23 -7.36 18.30
CA GLY A 204 1.24 -7.56 17.25
C GLY A 204 0.29 -6.38 16.99
N LEU A 205 0.29 -5.28 17.78
CA LEU A 205 -0.60 -4.15 17.56
C LEU A 205 0.16 -2.83 17.48
N ARG A 206 0.03 -2.13 16.36
CA ARG A 206 0.69 -0.84 16.13
C ARG A 206 -0.21 0.12 15.34
N VAL A 207 -0.05 1.40 15.61
CA VAL A 207 -0.73 2.50 14.90
C VAL A 207 0.29 3.33 14.14
N GLN A 208 -0.11 3.90 13.01
CA GLN A 208 0.66 4.89 12.24
C GLN A 208 -0.21 6.07 11.90
N LEU A 209 0.39 7.26 11.96
CA LEU A 209 -0.17 8.51 11.47
C LEU A 209 0.84 9.16 10.52
N GLY A 210 0.43 9.46 9.31
CA GLY A 210 1.34 10.03 8.31
C GLY A 210 0.64 10.62 7.11
N VAL A 211 1.45 11.08 6.18
CA VAL A 211 1.01 11.71 4.93
C VAL A 211 1.52 10.90 3.75
N MET A 212 0.68 10.71 2.75
CA MET A 212 0.99 10.07 1.50
C MET A 212 0.74 11.03 0.35
N ASN A 213 1.73 11.19 -0.50
CA ASN A 213 1.59 11.84 -1.79
C ASN A 213 1.32 10.77 -2.86
N GLN A 214 0.26 10.92 -3.63
CA GLN A 214 -0.05 10.09 -4.80
C GLN A 214 0.12 10.92 -6.05
N THR A 215 0.93 10.44 -6.97
CA THR A 215 1.22 11.08 -8.26
C THR A 215 0.78 10.17 -9.40
N THR A 216 0.04 10.70 -10.34
CA THR A 216 -0.28 10.13 -11.66
C THR A 216 0.36 10.99 -12.73
N ASP A 217 0.25 10.65 -14.00
CA ASP A 217 0.76 11.50 -15.09
C ASP A 217 0.06 12.87 -15.16
N LYS A 218 -1.17 12.97 -14.63
CA LYS A 218 -2.00 14.18 -14.75
C LYS A 218 -2.12 14.97 -13.46
N GLN A 219 -2.06 14.31 -12.30
CA GLN A 219 -2.42 14.94 -11.02
C GLN A 219 -1.58 14.44 -9.86
N GLY A 220 -1.31 15.33 -8.91
CA GLY A 220 -0.78 15.02 -7.60
C GLY A 220 -1.87 15.18 -6.53
N LYS A 221 -1.88 14.33 -5.49
CA LYS A 221 -2.85 14.37 -4.39
C LYS A 221 -2.19 14.00 -3.07
N ASN A 222 -2.45 14.79 -2.05
CA ASN A 222 -2.00 14.51 -0.68
C ASN A 222 -3.11 13.85 0.14
N GLN A 223 -2.72 12.86 0.97
CA GLN A 223 -3.64 12.09 1.79
C GLN A 223 -3.09 11.95 3.21
N LEU A 224 -3.87 12.34 4.20
CA LEU A 224 -3.62 11.94 5.58
C LEU A 224 -3.93 10.45 5.73
N GLN A 225 -3.07 9.68 6.38
CA GLN A 225 -3.30 8.26 6.63
C GLN A 225 -3.24 7.94 8.11
N VAL A 226 -4.31 7.36 8.63
CA VAL A 226 -4.37 6.74 9.95
C VAL A 226 -4.53 5.25 9.76
N SER A 227 -3.61 4.46 10.27
CA SER A 227 -3.67 3.01 10.11
C SER A 227 -3.41 2.26 11.41
N LEU A 228 -4.22 1.21 11.63
CA LEU A 228 -4.05 0.25 12.71
C LEU A 228 -3.63 -1.10 12.11
N HIS A 229 -2.51 -1.63 12.56
CA HIS A 229 -1.98 -2.91 12.11
C HIS A 229 -2.05 -3.92 13.25
N HIS A 230 -2.76 -5.02 13.03
CA HIS A 230 -2.98 -6.06 14.02
C HIS A 230 -2.48 -7.41 13.49
N LYS A 231 -1.59 -8.04 14.26
CA LYS A 231 -1.08 -9.37 13.99
C LYS A 231 -1.43 -10.28 15.15
N PHE A 232 -2.05 -11.40 14.83
CA PHE A 232 -2.39 -12.49 15.78
C PHE A 232 -1.43 -13.66 15.65
#